data_ae37f06a8f6b72e6cb4bdc7b098ca996
#
_entry.id   ae37f06a8f6b72e6cb4bdc7b098ca996
#
_cell.length_a   1.000
_cell.length_b   1.000
_cell.length_c   1.000
_cell.angle_alpha   90.00
_cell.angle_beta   90.00
_cell.angle_gamma   90.00
#
_symmetry.space_group_name_H-M   'P 1'
#
loop_
_entity.id
_entity.type
_entity.pdbx_description
1 polymer ?
#
loop_
_entity_poly.entity_id
_entity_poly.type
_entity_poly.pdbx_seq_one_letter_code
_entity_poly.pdbx_strand_id
1 'polypeptide(L)'
;MAVKRYFANKDNTITDAFEANLVTRGTGSNMGASDILEVFSIYGQANSSSIEKTRFLIEFPMAGIQSDRTAGTLPASGNVEFYLNLYNAKHPFTLPSDYTLNVLAVSASWQEGVGLDMENYTDLTYDQLGSNWIKRSGSTSWDTQGGDYHAAPVFSASFPVGNEN
;
A
#
# COMPACT_ATOMS: atom_id res chain seq x y z
N MET A 1 7.75 26.36 -15.29
CA MET A 1 6.78 25.37 -14.80
C MET A 1 6.84 25.40 -13.28
N ALA A 2 5.72 25.58 -12.59
CA ALA A 2 5.69 25.55 -11.13
C ALA A 2 5.47 24.10 -10.66
N VAL A 3 6.22 23.68 -9.65
CA VAL A 3 6.09 22.37 -9.03
C VAL A 3 5.60 22.57 -7.60
N LYS A 4 4.54 21.88 -7.22
CA LYS A 4 4.07 21.79 -5.84
C LYS A 4 4.18 20.37 -5.36
N ARG A 5 4.62 20.17 -4.12
CA ARG A 5 4.77 18.85 -3.50
C ARG A 5 3.78 18.70 -2.36
N TYR A 6 3.21 17.52 -2.26
CA TYR A 6 2.38 17.07 -1.15
C TYR A 6 3.01 15.80 -0.59
N PHE A 7 3.05 15.70 0.70
CA PHE A 7 3.52 14.50 1.39
C PHE A 7 2.32 13.68 1.84
N ALA A 8 2.47 12.38 1.85
CA ALA A 8 1.49 11.51 2.46
C ALA A 8 1.29 11.89 3.93
N ASN A 9 0.07 11.81 4.40
CA ASN A 9 -0.29 12.06 5.79
C ASN A 9 -0.70 10.77 6.53
N LYS A 10 -0.87 9.68 5.80
CA LYS A 10 -1.03 8.33 6.32
C LYS A 10 -0.47 7.34 5.32
N ASP A 11 0.09 6.28 5.83
CA ASP A 11 0.42 5.10 5.06
C ASP A 11 0.27 3.82 5.90
N ASN A 12 0.20 2.69 5.24
CA ASN A 12 0.09 1.39 5.89
C ASN A 12 0.36 0.28 4.88
N THR A 13 0.90 -0.83 5.34
CA THR A 13 0.95 -2.08 4.58
C THR A 13 -0.01 -3.09 5.21
N ILE A 14 -0.81 -3.73 4.38
CA ILE A 14 -1.76 -4.78 4.75
C ILE A 14 -1.46 -6.06 3.97
N THR A 15 -1.68 -7.23 4.57
CA THR A 15 -1.27 -8.50 3.98
C THR A 15 -2.26 -9.63 4.20
N ASP A 16 -2.23 -10.64 3.30
CA ASP A 16 -2.79 -11.96 3.50
C ASP A 16 -1.71 -13.06 3.57
N ALA A 17 -0.46 -12.68 3.85
CA ALA A 17 0.63 -13.62 4.01
C ALA A 17 0.35 -14.67 5.11
N PHE A 18 0.95 -15.84 4.96
CA PHE A 18 0.92 -16.85 6.01
C PHE A 18 1.88 -16.49 7.14
N GLU A 19 1.47 -16.76 8.36
CA GLU A 19 2.38 -16.79 9.51
C GLU A 19 3.45 -17.88 9.31
N ALA A 20 4.49 -17.85 10.14
CA ALA A 20 5.59 -18.82 10.06
C ALA A 20 5.15 -20.31 10.11
N ASN A 21 3.95 -20.59 10.62
CA ASN A 21 3.36 -21.92 10.64
C ASN A 21 2.83 -22.42 9.29
N LEU A 22 2.75 -21.56 8.27
CA LEU A 22 2.21 -21.80 6.93
C LEU A 22 0.76 -22.36 6.90
N VAL A 23 0.00 -22.11 7.94
CA VAL A 23 -1.39 -22.56 8.12
C VAL A 23 -2.32 -21.37 8.37
N THR A 24 -1.93 -20.50 9.28
CA THR A 24 -2.68 -19.29 9.65
C THR A 24 -2.25 -18.13 8.79
N ARG A 25 -3.20 -17.28 8.36
CA ARG A 25 -2.87 -16.04 7.65
C ARG A 25 -2.83 -14.88 8.62
N GLY A 26 -1.82 -14.05 8.50
CA GLY A 26 -1.63 -12.82 9.27
C GLY A 26 -2.50 -11.65 8.79
N THR A 27 -3.74 -11.92 8.40
CA THR A 27 -4.67 -10.93 7.82
C THR A 27 -5.10 -9.82 8.78
N GLY A 28 -4.79 -9.97 10.07
CA GLY A 28 -5.06 -8.97 11.10
C GLY A 28 -3.92 -8.00 11.35
N SER A 29 -2.73 -8.24 10.77
CA SER A 29 -1.55 -7.40 10.96
C SER A 29 -1.54 -6.16 10.07
N ASN A 30 -0.76 -5.17 10.45
CA ASN A 30 -0.50 -3.96 9.66
C ASN A 30 0.89 -3.40 9.96
N MET A 31 1.33 -2.43 9.15
CA MET A 31 2.61 -1.73 9.30
C MET A 31 2.45 -0.21 9.35
N GLY A 32 1.39 0.28 9.97
CA GLY A 32 1.11 1.73 10.02
C GLY A 32 2.10 2.55 10.85
N ALA A 33 2.96 1.91 11.65
CA ALA A 33 4.03 2.58 12.38
C ALA A 33 5.42 2.30 11.78
N SER A 34 5.50 1.57 10.68
CA SER A 34 6.76 1.31 9.97
C SER A 34 7.21 2.53 9.18
N ASP A 35 8.52 2.67 9.00
CA ASP A 35 9.14 3.69 8.15
C ASP A 35 9.29 3.23 6.68
N ILE A 36 8.87 2.02 6.36
CA ILE A 36 8.88 1.45 5.01
C ILE A 36 7.52 0.87 4.65
N LEU A 37 7.22 0.85 3.35
CA LEU A 37 6.07 0.17 2.79
C LEU A 37 6.53 -1.07 2.02
N GLU A 38 5.83 -2.18 2.20
CA GLU A 38 6.16 -3.42 1.51
C GLU A 38 5.07 -3.81 0.50
N VAL A 39 5.50 -4.23 -0.67
CA VAL A 39 4.62 -4.82 -1.67
C VAL A 39 5.25 -6.09 -2.23
N PHE A 40 4.52 -7.19 -2.15
CA PHE A 40 4.94 -8.46 -2.71
C PHE A 40 3.77 -9.30 -3.20
N SER A 41 4.10 -10.32 -3.98
CA SER A 41 3.23 -11.44 -4.32
C SER A 41 4.06 -12.71 -4.26
N ILE A 42 3.71 -13.62 -3.38
CA ILE A 42 4.43 -14.89 -3.17
C ILE A 42 3.53 -16.03 -3.61
N TYR A 43 4.09 -16.98 -4.32
CA TYR A 43 3.40 -18.15 -4.83
C TYR A 43 4.02 -19.43 -4.31
N GLY A 44 3.19 -20.38 -3.92
CA GLY A 44 3.63 -21.74 -3.61
C GLY A 44 4.33 -21.91 -2.28
N GLN A 45 4.22 -20.99 -1.32
CA GLN A 45 4.93 -21.08 -0.04
C GLN A 45 4.34 -22.15 0.86
N ALA A 46 3.04 -22.14 1.08
CA ALA A 46 2.36 -23.14 1.93
C ALA A 46 2.01 -24.43 1.16
N ASN A 47 1.64 -24.31 -0.09
CA ASN A 47 1.39 -25.40 -1.04
C ASN A 47 1.48 -24.88 -2.47
N SER A 48 1.52 -25.77 -3.46
CA SER A 48 1.74 -25.40 -4.88
C SER A 48 0.71 -24.43 -5.48
N SER A 49 -0.42 -24.19 -4.84
CA SER A 49 -1.47 -23.27 -5.28
C SER A 49 -1.65 -22.07 -4.36
N SER A 50 -0.88 -21.97 -3.28
CA SER A 50 -0.99 -20.84 -2.36
C SER A 50 -0.51 -19.54 -3.00
N ILE A 51 -1.24 -18.46 -2.75
CA ILE A 51 -0.89 -17.10 -3.15
C ILE A 51 -0.98 -16.21 -1.93
N GLU A 52 0.03 -15.40 -1.75
CA GLU A 52 0.15 -14.42 -0.68
C GLU A 52 0.42 -13.06 -1.27
N LYS A 53 -0.22 -12.04 -0.74
CA LYS A 53 -0.15 -10.68 -1.28
C LYS A 53 -0.01 -9.66 -0.17
N THR A 54 0.69 -8.57 -0.50
CA THR A 54 0.59 -7.33 0.25
C THR A 54 0.05 -6.22 -0.62
N ARG A 55 -0.47 -5.20 0.02
CA ARG A 55 -0.81 -3.91 -0.57
C ARG A 55 -0.39 -2.83 0.39
N PHE A 56 0.10 -1.73 -0.14
CA PHE A 56 0.26 -0.53 0.66
C PHE A 56 -0.83 0.48 0.36
N LEU A 57 -1.25 1.17 1.40
CA LEU A 57 -2.24 2.24 1.38
C LEU A 57 -1.50 3.55 1.62
N ILE A 58 -1.79 4.58 0.84
CA ILE A 58 -1.24 5.92 1.04
C ILE A 58 -2.38 6.93 0.94
N GLU A 59 -2.44 7.88 1.86
CA GLU A 59 -3.36 9.01 1.82
C GLU A 59 -2.59 10.32 1.70
N PHE A 60 -2.98 11.15 0.74
CA PHE A 60 -2.47 12.51 0.58
C PHE A 60 -3.49 13.54 1.11
N PRO A 61 -3.06 14.76 1.48
CA PRO A 61 -3.94 15.78 2.06
C PRO A 61 -4.90 16.35 1.00
N MET A 62 -5.95 15.62 0.66
CA MET A 62 -6.91 15.98 -0.40
C MET A 62 -7.57 17.33 -0.17
N ALA A 63 -7.85 17.71 1.09
CA ALA A 63 -8.39 19.02 1.43
C ALA A 63 -7.40 20.15 1.08
N GLY A 64 -6.11 19.95 1.29
CA GLY A 64 -5.05 20.87 0.92
C GLY A 64 -4.94 21.04 -0.61
N ILE A 65 -5.00 19.94 -1.34
CA ILE A 65 -5.00 19.93 -2.81
C ILE A 65 -6.23 20.69 -3.35
N GLN A 66 -7.40 20.44 -2.77
CA GLN A 66 -8.63 21.13 -3.14
C GLN A 66 -8.58 22.65 -2.82
N SER A 67 -8.04 23.02 -1.66
CA SER A 67 -7.83 24.41 -1.28
C SER A 67 -6.92 25.14 -2.26
N ASP A 68 -5.80 24.53 -2.63
CA ASP A 68 -4.87 25.08 -3.62
C ASP A 68 -5.50 25.26 -5.00
N ARG A 69 -6.37 24.33 -5.38
CA ARG A 69 -7.14 24.44 -6.63
C ARG A 69 -8.13 25.60 -6.59
N THR A 70 -8.84 25.75 -5.49
CA THR A 70 -9.79 26.84 -5.27
C THR A 70 -9.09 28.21 -5.24
N ALA A 71 -7.89 28.28 -4.66
CA ALA A 71 -7.08 29.49 -4.62
C ALA A 71 -6.36 29.82 -5.95
N GLY A 72 -6.48 28.92 -6.96
CA GLY A 72 -5.79 29.11 -8.25
C GLY A 72 -4.29 28.83 -8.22
N THR A 73 -3.77 28.32 -7.10
CA THR A 73 -2.36 27.89 -6.97
C THR A 73 -2.10 26.64 -7.80
N LEU A 74 -3.07 25.74 -7.90
CA LEU A 74 -3.10 24.65 -8.86
C LEU A 74 -4.00 25.04 -10.05
N PRO A 75 -3.54 24.88 -11.29
CA PRO A 75 -4.36 25.06 -12.48
C PRO A 75 -5.57 24.15 -12.51
N ALA A 76 -6.53 24.45 -13.38
CA ALA A 76 -7.68 23.60 -13.62
C ALA A 76 -7.26 22.22 -14.12
N SER A 77 -8.14 21.24 -13.90
CA SER A 77 -7.99 19.87 -14.41
C SER A 77 -7.68 19.88 -15.92
N GLY A 78 -6.73 19.06 -16.33
CA GLY A 78 -6.23 19.01 -17.72
C GLY A 78 -4.94 19.82 -17.96
N ASN A 79 -4.59 20.75 -17.05
CA ASN A 79 -3.34 21.55 -17.12
C ASN A 79 -2.37 21.20 -15.98
N VAL A 80 -2.58 20.06 -15.32
CA VAL A 80 -1.78 19.56 -14.18
C VAL A 80 -1.45 18.11 -14.41
N GLU A 81 -0.20 17.77 -14.23
CA GLU A 81 0.27 16.39 -14.17
C GLU A 81 0.58 16.04 -12.73
N PHE A 82 0.21 14.82 -12.31
CA PHE A 82 0.49 14.31 -10.98
C PHE A 82 1.51 13.17 -11.09
N TYR A 83 2.52 13.24 -10.24
CA TYR A 83 3.57 12.23 -10.15
C TYR A 83 3.58 11.66 -8.73
N LEU A 84 3.51 10.34 -8.60
CA LEU A 84 3.79 9.63 -7.35
C LEU A 84 5.28 9.29 -7.32
N ASN A 85 6.01 9.86 -6.37
CA ASN A 85 7.42 9.55 -6.17
C ASN A 85 7.55 8.53 -5.03
N LEU A 86 8.01 7.35 -5.35
CA LEU A 86 8.36 6.30 -4.42
C LEU A 86 9.87 6.09 -4.48
N TYR A 87 10.47 5.81 -3.34
CA TYR A 87 11.90 5.54 -3.23
C TYR A 87 12.09 4.09 -2.79
N ASN A 88 12.97 3.39 -3.47
CA ASN A 88 13.32 2.03 -3.10
C ASN A 88 14.09 2.05 -1.77
N ALA A 89 13.61 1.31 -0.78
CA ALA A 89 14.33 1.10 0.46
C ALA A 89 15.49 0.11 0.20
N LYS A 90 16.61 0.33 0.86
CA LYS A 90 17.74 -0.60 0.79
C LYS A 90 17.36 -1.91 1.49
N HIS A 91 17.50 -3.03 0.83
CA HIS A 91 17.20 -4.36 1.37
C HIS A 91 18.24 -5.39 0.89
N PRO A 92 18.42 -6.48 1.64
CA PRO A 92 19.39 -7.53 1.31
C PRO A 92 18.87 -8.59 0.33
N PHE A 93 17.60 -8.49 -0.10
CA PHE A 93 16.93 -9.51 -0.92
C PHE A 93 17.01 -9.18 -2.41
N THR A 94 16.88 -10.23 -3.24
CA THR A 94 16.79 -10.09 -4.70
C THR A 94 15.41 -9.54 -5.07
N LEU A 95 15.38 -8.55 -5.96
CA LEU A 95 14.13 -8.08 -6.57
C LEU A 95 13.69 -9.04 -7.68
N PRO A 96 12.38 -9.14 -7.96
CA PRO A 96 11.89 -9.82 -9.14
C PRO A 96 12.49 -9.21 -10.41
N SER A 97 12.76 -10.04 -11.42
CA SER A 97 13.26 -9.57 -12.72
C SER A 97 12.22 -8.75 -13.49
N ASP A 98 10.96 -9.13 -13.33
CA ASP A 98 9.81 -8.45 -13.96
C ASP A 98 8.67 -8.33 -12.97
N TYR A 99 8.14 -7.11 -12.82
CA TYR A 99 6.92 -6.88 -12.05
C TYR A 99 6.15 -5.68 -12.55
N THR A 100 4.86 -5.65 -12.28
CA THR A 100 3.99 -4.50 -12.57
C THR A 100 3.40 -3.98 -11.27
N LEU A 101 3.58 -2.67 -11.02
CA LEU A 101 2.96 -1.97 -9.92
C LEU A 101 1.73 -1.23 -10.42
N ASN A 102 0.57 -1.51 -9.81
CA ASN A 102 -0.68 -0.82 -10.09
C ASN A 102 -1.06 0.08 -8.92
N VAL A 103 -1.39 1.33 -9.22
CA VAL A 103 -1.94 2.28 -8.27
C VAL A 103 -3.44 2.40 -8.52
N LEU A 104 -4.23 2.16 -7.48
CA LEU A 104 -5.69 2.16 -7.55
C LEU A 104 -6.24 3.20 -6.57
N ALA A 105 -7.31 3.88 -6.94
CA ALA A 105 -7.97 4.81 -6.04
C ALA A 105 -8.80 4.03 -5.01
N VAL A 106 -8.48 4.22 -3.73
CA VAL A 106 -9.25 3.65 -2.61
C VAL A 106 -10.60 4.35 -2.53
N SER A 107 -11.69 3.58 -2.43
CA SER A 107 -13.07 4.08 -2.43
C SER A 107 -13.66 4.26 -1.03
N ALA A 108 -12.97 3.81 0.01
CA ALA A 108 -13.42 3.91 1.40
C ALA A 108 -12.35 4.57 2.28
N SER A 109 -12.79 5.29 3.30
CA SER A 109 -11.87 5.82 4.31
C SER A 109 -11.27 4.69 5.15
N TRP A 110 -10.02 4.85 5.55
CA TRP A 110 -9.30 3.86 6.33
C TRP A 110 -8.50 4.51 7.44
N GLN A 111 -8.14 3.73 8.43
CA GLN A 111 -7.35 4.14 9.57
C GLN A 111 -5.93 3.61 9.41
N GLU A 112 -4.96 4.48 9.61
CA GLU A 112 -3.55 4.08 9.77
C GLU A 112 -3.42 3.17 10.98
N GLY A 113 -2.51 2.22 10.92
CA GLY A 113 -2.26 1.30 12.02
C GLY A 113 -1.13 1.77 12.92
N VAL A 114 -0.78 0.92 13.87
CA VAL A 114 0.34 1.11 14.80
C VAL A 114 1.27 -0.10 14.80
N GLY A 115 1.02 -1.08 13.93
CA GLY A 115 1.81 -2.30 13.79
C GLY A 115 3.16 -2.03 13.13
N LEU A 116 4.11 -2.90 13.44
CA LEU A 116 5.44 -2.97 12.84
C LEU A 116 5.69 -4.36 12.25
N ASP A 117 4.61 -5.14 12.18
CA ASP A 117 4.65 -6.57 11.89
C ASP A 117 4.92 -6.80 10.42
N MET A 118 5.83 -7.58 10.10
CA MET A 118 6.15 -8.24 8.83
C MET A 118 7.65 -8.42 8.65
N GLU A 119 8.46 -8.04 9.63
CA GLU A 119 9.90 -8.29 9.56
C GLU A 119 10.15 -9.79 9.46
N ASN A 120 10.65 -10.23 8.30
CA ASN A 120 10.88 -11.62 7.94
C ASN A 120 9.61 -12.53 8.01
N TYR A 121 8.41 -11.97 7.97
CA TYR A 121 7.13 -12.69 8.05
C TYR A 121 7.01 -13.60 9.27
N THR A 122 7.70 -13.28 10.35
CA THR A 122 7.72 -14.09 11.57
C THR A 122 6.76 -13.61 12.63
N ASP A 123 6.38 -12.36 12.58
CA ASP A 123 5.48 -11.72 13.54
C ASP A 123 4.32 -11.02 12.83
N LEU A 124 3.36 -11.81 12.36
CA LEU A 124 2.11 -11.31 11.79
C LEU A 124 1.02 -11.37 12.86
N THR A 125 1.17 -10.56 13.91
CA THR A 125 0.21 -10.50 15.01
C THR A 125 -1.08 -9.78 14.61
N TYR A 126 -2.13 -9.95 15.39
CA TYR A 126 -3.37 -9.22 15.17
C TYR A 126 -3.31 -7.85 15.82
N ASP A 127 -3.30 -6.80 15.01
CA ASP A 127 -3.38 -5.42 15.46
C ASP A 127 -4.81 -4.97 15.67
N GLN A 128 -5.12 -4.51 16.87
CA GLN A 128 -6.46 -4.04 17.20
C GLN A 128 -6.80 -2.68 16.60
N LEU A 129 -5.79 -1.89 16.23
CA LEU A 129 -5.93 -0.54 15.69
C LEU A 129 -5.46 -0.51 14.22
N GLY A 130 -6.17 0.28 13.44
CA GLY A 130 -5.82 0.51 12.06
C GLY A 130 -6.50 -0.43 11.07
N SER A 131 -6.16 -0.21 9.82
CA SER A 131 -6.57 -1.08 8.72
C SER A 131 -5.65 -2.30 8.63
N ASN A 132 -6.22 -3.40 8.20
CA ASN A 132 -5.53 -4.64 7.88
C ASN A 132 -6.21 -5.28 6.65
N TRP A 133 -5.89 -6.50 6.32
CA TRP A 133 -6.48 -7.16 5.15
C TRP A 133 -8.01 -7.32 5.22
N ILE A 134 -8.57 -7.45 6.43
CA ILE A 134 -9.99 -7.67 6.65
C ILE A 134 -10.72 -6.36 6.99
N LYS A 135 -10.10 -5.49 7.77
CA LYS A 135 -10.71 -4.29 8.31
C LYS A 135 -10.10 -3.02 7.72
N ARG A 136 -10.92 -2.00 7.49
CA ARG A 136 -10.47 -0.65 7.13
C ARG A 136 -10.25 0.26 8.36
N SER A 137 -10.77 -0.16 9.51
CA SER A 137 -10.52 0.46 10.82
C SER A 137 -10.74 -0.59 11.91
N GLY A 138 -10.39 -0.30 13.15
CA GLY A 138 -10.52 -1.24 14.27
C GLY A 138 -11.87 -1.94 14.41
N SER A 139 -12.96 -1.29 13.99
CA SER A 139 -14.35 -1.80 14.13
C SER A 139 -15.07 -2.09 12.81
N THR A 140 -14.55 -1.64 11.68
CA THR A 140 -15.27 -1.68 10.40
C THR A 140 -14.49 -2.49 9.37
N SER A 141 -15.13 -3.49 8.78
CA SER A 141 -14.52 -4.29 7.72
C SER A 141 -14.51 -3.55 6.37
N TRP A 142 -13.62 -3.97 5.49
CA TRP A 142 -13.73 -3.70 4.07
C TRP A 142 -14.95 -4.47 3.51
N ASP A 143 -15.57 -3.96 2.47
CA ASP A 143 -16.59 -4.71 1.72
C ASP A 143 -15.93 -5.87 0.98
N THR A 144 -14.69 -5.66 0.51
CA THR A 144 -13.85 -6.70 -0.09
C THR A 144 -12.53 -6.80 0.67
N GLN A 145 -12.13 -8.00 1.08
CA GLN A 145 -10.85 -8.23 1.74
C GLN A 145 -9.68 -7.73 0.87
N GLY A 146 -8.74 -7.06 1.53
CA GLY A 146 -7.60 -6.44 0.87
C GLY A 146 -7.86 -5.00 0.40
N GLY A 147 -9.01 -4.42 0.76
CA GLY A 147 -9.34 -3.01 0.51
C GLY A 147 -10.41 -2.79 -0.55
N ASP A 148 -11.19 -1.74 -0.36
CA ASP A 148 -12.20 -1.29 -1.31
C ASP A 148 -11.62 -0.24 -2.23
N TYR A 149 -11.56 -0.51 -3.52
CA TYR A 149 -10.93 0.35 -4.52
C TYR A 149 -11.65 0.30 -5.86
N HIS A 150 -11.44 1.33 -6.67
CA HIS A 150 -11.89 1.34 -8.05
C HIS A 150 -11.02 0.41 -8.89
N ALA A 151 -11.63 -0.52 -9.62
CA ALA A 151 -10.94 -1.59 -10.34
C ALA A 151 -10.02 -1.11 -11.47
N ALA A 152 -10.30 0.08 -12.05
CA ALA A 152 -9.45 0.66 -13.07
C ALA A 152 -8.22 1.33 -12.41
N PRO A 153 -6.98 0.91 -12.74
CA PRO A 153 -5.80 1.57 -12.24
C PRO A 153 -5.77 3.04 -12.68
N VAL A 154 -5.43 3.93 -11.74
CA VAL A 154 -5.16 5.34 -12.08
C VAL A 154 -3.75 5.51 -12.65
N PHE A 155 -2.88 4.56 -12.35
CA PHE A 155 -1.51 4.47 -12.87
C PHE A 155 -1.05 3.01 -12.85
N SER A 156 -0.24 2.64 -13.84
CA SER A 156 0.42 1.33 -13.92
C SER A 156 1.82 1.51 -14.49
N ALA A 157 2.80 0.88 -13.87
CA ALA A 157 4.18 0.84 -14.38
C ALA A 157 4.72 -0.57 -14.30
N SER A 158 5.35 -1.02 -15.37
CA SER A 158 6.08 -2.28 -15.44
C SER A 158 7.58 -2.02 -15.35
N PHE A 159 8.26 -2.85 -14.60
CA PHE A 159 9.69 -2.81 -14.34
C PHE A 159 10.31 -4.08 -14.92
N PRO A 160 10.82 -4.04 -16.17
CA PRO A 160 11.26 -5.23 -16.91
C PRO A 160 12.61 -5.80 -16.44
N VAL A 161 13.36 -5.04 -15.69
CA VAL A 161 14.60 -5.51 -15.02
C VAL A 161 14.54 -4.92 -13.62
N GLY A 162 14.66 -5.75 -12.61
CA GLY A 162 14.68 -5.27 -11.24
C GLY A 162 15.57 -4.03 -11.17
N ASN A 163 15.04 -2.93 -10.63
CA ASN A 163 15.81 -1.68 -10.54
C ASN A 163 17.03 -1.96 -9.68
N GLU A 164 18.15 -2.16 -10.34
CA GLU A 164 19.44 -2.13 -9.69
C GLU A 164 19.71 -0.69 -9.28
N ASN A 165 19.78 -0.45 -7.96
CA ASN A 165 20.29 0.79 -7.40
C ASN A 165 21.81 0.75 -7.33
#